data_2968cff89f9730fb37dac80d0cc25ba7
#
_entry.id   2968cff89f9730fb37dac80d0cc25ba7
#
_cell.length_a   1.000
_cell.length_b   1.000
_cell.length_c   1.000
_cell.angle_alpha   90.00
_cell.angle_beta   90.00
_cell.angle_gamma   90.00
#
_symmetry.space_group_name_H-M   'P 1'
#
loop_
_entity.id
_entity.type
_entity.pdbx_description
1 polymer ?
#
loop_
_entity_poly.entity_id
_entity_poly.type
_entity_poly.pdbx_seq_one_letter_code
_entity_poly.pdbx_strand_id
1 'polypeptide(L)'
;GGPFIAYLATSRQIFQDIYDAGDMFAIYFAMGSISAGAASLLNARLVMRHGMRRLSFIAMTTLTLISALLWGWTEFVGHPGFILFMVWQTSFIFCIGMIFGNVQSLAMEPLGHVAGLAAAIFGAVSTLVSLPLSWLVSGYFDNSIAPLVAGFAIAGAMSLALMRWARRA
;
A
#
# COMPACT_ATOMS: atom_id res chain seq x y z
N GLY A 1 2.61 -4.09 -4.65
CA GLY A 1 1.44 -5.00 -4.57
C GLY A 1 1.54 -6.01 -3.43
N GLY A 2 2.69 -6.69 -3.25
CA GLY A 2 2.84 -7.80 -2.29
C GLY A 2 2.40 -7.49 -0.86
N PRO A 3 2.92 -6.44 -0.20
CA PRO A 3 2.51 -6.10 1.15
C PRO A 3 1.02 -5.74 1.28
N PHE A 4 0.42 -5.17 0.25
CA PHE A 4 -1.02 -4.88 0.23
C PHE A 4 -1.87 -6.15 0.17
N ILE A 5 -1.48 -7.14 -0.64
CA ILE A 5 -2.13 -8.44 -0.67
C ILE A 5 -1.96 -9.17 0.66
N ALA A 6 -0.76 -9.10 1.27
CA ALA A 6 -0.52 -9.65 2.59
C ALA A 6 -1.42 -8.99 3.66
N TYR A 7 -1.58 -7.67 3.60
CA TYR A 7 -2.52 -6.96 4.47
C TYR A 7 -3.95 -7.46 4.29
N LEU A 8 -4.43 -7.59 3.04
CA LEU A 8 -5.79 -8.10 2.79
C LEU A 8 -5.98 -9.51 3.34
N ALA A 9 -4.98 -10.38 3.18
CA ALA A 9 -5.03 -11.76 3.66
C ALA A 9 -5.02 -11.87 5.20
N THR A 10 -4.33 -10.96 5.89
CA THR A 10 -4.14 -11.00 7.35
C THR A 10 -4.98 -9.98 8.11
N SER A 11 -5.67 -9.07 7.40
CA SER A 11 -6.40 -7.95 8.03
C SER A 11 -7.40 -8.41 9.07
N ARG A 12 -8.23 -9.41 8.77
CA ARG A 12 -9.20 -9.95 9.73
C ARG A 12 -8.53 -10.53 10.97
N GLN A 13 -7.43 -11.26 10.80
CA GLN A 13 -6.63 -11.81 11.88
C GLN A 13 -6.04 -10.70 12.78
N ILE A 14 -5.53 -9.63 12.17
CA ILE A 14 -5.00 -8.47 12.89
C ILE A 14 -6.08 -7.86 13.78
N PHE A 15 -7.27 -7.60 13.24
CA PHE A 15 -8.36 -7.03 14.03
C PHE A 15 -8.86 -7.97 15.12
N GLN A 16 -8.94 -9.27 14.86
CA GLN A 16 -9.47 -10.26 15.81
C GLN A 16 -8.45 -10.66 16.86
N ASP A 17 -7.25 -11.07 16.44
CA ASP A 17 -6.27 -11.73 17.33
C ASP A 17 -5.37 -10.73 18.04
N ILE A 18 -5.13 -9.57 17.44
CA ILE A 18 -4.24 -8.55 18.00
C ILE A 18 -5.02 -7.48 18.76
N TYR A 19 -6.12 -7.00 18.19
CA TYR A 19 -6.86 -5.85 18.75
C TYR A 19 -8.23 -6.19 19.36
N ASP A 20 -8.63 -7.46 19.32
CA ASP A 20 -9.95 -7.92 19.83
C ASP A 20 -11.13 -7.12 19.27
N ALA A 21 -11.03 -6.73 18.01
CA ALA A 21 -12.00 -5.89 17.31
C ALA A 21 -12.63 -6.60 16.09
N GLY A 22 -12.58 -7.95 16.06
CA GLY A 22 -13.07 -8.76 14.95
C GLY A 22 -14.54 -8.61 14.65
N ASP A 23 -15.37 -8.35 15.67
CA ASP A 23 -16.81 -8.15 15.52
C ASP A 23 -17.15 -6.88 14.71
N MET A 24 -16.30 -5.87 14.77
CA MET A 24 -16.44 -4.61 14.03
C MET A 24 -15.50 -4.50 12.83
N PHE A 25 -14.86 -5.60 12.43
CA PHE A 25 -13.91 -5.63 11.33
C PHE A 25 -14.47 -4.99 10.05
N ALA A 26 -15.70 -5.32 9.68
CA ALA A 26 -16.31 -4.78 8.46
C ALA A 26 -16.41 -3.25 8.48
N ILE A 27 -16.71 -2.66 9.63
CA ILE A 27 -16.82 -1.20 9.80
C ILE A 27 -15.45 -0.55 9.70
N TYR A 28 -14.47 -1.07 10.43
CA TYR A 28 -13.10 -0.53 10.40
C TYR A 28 -12.43 -0.69 9.03
N PHE A 29 -12.70 -1.81 8.36
CA PHE A 29 -12.21 -2.02 7.00
C PHE A 29 -12.89 -1.09 5.99
N ALA A 30 -14.21 -0.85 6.16
CA ALA A 30 -14.95 0.11 5.35
C ALA A 30 -14.43 1.55 5.51
N MET A 31 -14.02 1.96 6.70
CA MET A 31 -13.38 3.27 6.91
C MET A 31 -12.11 3.42 6.06
N GLY A 32 -11.27 2.39 6.00
CA GLY A 32 -10.13 2.36 5.11
C GLY A 32 -10.54 2.47 3.63
N SER A 33 -11.56 1.74 3.21
CA SER A 33 -12.05 1.76 1.83
C SER A 33 -12.62 3.14 1.43
N ILE A 34 -13.30 3.83 2.34
CA ILE A 34 -13.75 5.21 2.15
C ILE A 34 -12.56 6.14 1.95
N SER A 35 -11.47 5.94 2.69
CA SER A 35 -10.26 6.75 2.51
C SER A 35 -9.63 6.55 1.12
N ALA A 36 -9.66 5.34 0.57
CA ALA A 36 -9.22 5.07 -0.80
C ALA A 36 -10.08 5.80 -1.85
N GLY A 37 -11.39 5.82 -1.65
CA GLY A 37 -12.33 6.61 -2.48
C GLY A 37 -12.02 8.11 -2.43
N ALA A 38 -11.82 8.66 -1.24
CA ALA A 38 -11.45 10.05 -1.05
C ALA A 38 -10.09 10.37 -1.71
N ALA A 39 -9.12 9.46 -1.60
CA ALA A 39 -7.82 9.59 -2.27
C ALA A 39 -7.97 9.63 -3.79
N SER A 40 -8.81 8.78 -4.37
CA SER A 40 -9.06 8.75 -5.82
C SER A 40 -9.69 10.05 -6.32
N LEU A 41 -10.65 10.61 -5.58
CA LEU A 41 -11.27 11.90 -5.90
C LEU A 41 -10.27 13.05 -5.80
N LEU A 42 -9.46 13.06 -4.75
CA LEU A 42 -8.41 14.06 -4.57
C LEU A 42 -7.35 13.95 -5.66
N ASN A 43 -6.94 12.72 -5.98
CA ASN A 43 -5.98 12.45 -7.05
C ASN A 43 -6.47 12.98 -8.40
N ALA A 44 -7.73 12.74 -8.75
CA ALA A 44 -8.32 13.24 -10.00
C ALA A 44 -8.22 14.76 -10.14
N ARG A 45 -8.31 15.50 -9.04
CA ARG A 45 -8.15 16.95 -9.03
C ARG A 45 -6.68 17.40 -9.08
N LEU A 46 -5.82 16.74 -8.32
CA LEU A 46 -4.42 17.11 -8.16
C LEU A 46 -3.56 16.70 -9.36
N VAL A 47 -3.91 15.62 -10.05
CA VAL A 47 -3.13 15.11 -11.19
C VAL A 47 -3.04 16.13 -12.33
N MET A 48 -4.10 16.89 -12.53
CA MET A 48 -4.13 17.96 -13.55
C MET A 48 -3.12 19.09 -13.30
N ARG A 49 -2.77 19.30 -12.01
CA ARG A 49 -1.83 20.39 -11.63
C ARG A 49 -0.40 19.89 -11.41
N HIS A 50 -0.24 18.70 -10.87
CA HIS A 50 1.04 18.20 -10.39
C HIS A 50 1.60 17.03 -11.20
N GLY A 51 0.77 16.38 -12.03
CA GLY A 51 1.12 15.23 -12.83
C GLY A 51 1.16 13.92 -12.02
N MET A 52 0.94 12.81 -12.71
CA MET A 52 0.85 11.46 -12.12
C MET A 52 2.16 11.04 -11.42
N ARG A 53 3.31 11.30 -12.05
CA ARG A 53 4.63 10.89 -11.52
C ARG A 53 4.95 11.55 -10.18
N ARG A 54 4.69 12.86 -10.07
CA ARG A 54 4.98 13.62 -8.85
C ARG A 54 4.06 13.18 -7.71
N LEU A 55 2.76 13.02 -7.97
CA LEU A 55 1.82 12.58 -6.96
C LEU A 55 2.12 11.16 -6.48
N SER A 56 2.43 10.23 -7.39
CA SER A 56 2.84 8.88 -7.03
C SER A 56 4.11 8.87 -6.18
N PHE A 57 5.09 9.71 -6.51
CA PHE A 57 6.31 9.83 -5.74
C PHE A 57 6.07 10.36 -4.33
N ILE A 58 5.24 11.39 -4.18
CA ILE A 58 4.87 11.97 -2.87
C ILE A 58 4.12 10.92 -2.05
N ALA A 59 3.09 10.27 -2.61
CA ALA A 59 2.31 9.26 -1.92
C ALA A 59 3.15 8.05 -1.51
N MET A 60 4.07 7.60 -2.38
CA MET A 60 4.98 6.50 -2.08
C MET A 60 5.98 6.88 -0.97
N THR A 61 6.50 8.09 -0.99
CA THR A 61 7.38 8.60 0.07
C THR A 61 6.65 8.66 1.40
N THR A 62 5.44 9.20 1.42
CA THR A 62 4.58 9.25 2.61
C THR A 62 4.31 7.86 3.16
N LEU A 63 3.88 6.93 2.30
CA LEU A 63 3.62 5.54 2.68
C LEU A 63 4.85 4.88 3.30
N THR A 64 6.02 5.05 2.68
CA THR A 64 7.28 4.48 3.17
C THR A 64 7.66 5.07 4.53
N LEU A 65 7.54 6.38 4.71
CA LEU A 65 7.87 7.06 5.96
C LEU A 65 6.93 6.65 7.09
N ILE A 66 5.61 6.65 6.89
CA ILE A 66 4.68 6.26 7.95
C ILE A 66 4.86 4.79 8.34
N SER A 67 5.17 3.92 7.39
CA SER A 67 5.42 2.50 7.65
C SER A 67 6.76 2.30 8.36
N ALA A 68 7.81 3.00 7.98
CA ALA A 68 9.10 2.95 8.66
C ALA A 68 9.02 3.49 10.11
N LEU A 69 8.27 4.57 10.32
CA LEU A 69 8.04 5.12 11.65
C LEU A 69 7.26 4.14 12.54
N LEU A 70 6.21 3.52 12.03
CA LEU A 70 5.47 2.53 12.80
C LEU A 70 6.29 1.27 13.05
N TRP A 71 7.10 0.83 12.08
CA TRP A 71 8.03 -0.28 12.30
C TRP A 71 9.04 0.04 13.40
N GLY A 72 9.67 1.22 13.35
CA GLY A 72 10.53 1.68 14.44
C GLY A 72 9.82 1.72 15.79
N TRP A 73 8.57 2.18 15.82
CA TRP A 73 7.75 2.13 17.02
C TRP A 73 7.60 0.69 17.58
N THR A 74 7.29 -0.28 16.71
CA THR A 74 7.14 -1.68 17.15
C THR A 74 8.44 -2.27 17.71
N GLU A 75 9.60 -1.87 17.17
CA GLU A 75 10.90 -2.37 17.60
C GLU A 75 11.38 -1.74 18.91
N PHE A 76 11.14 -0.43 19.11
CA PHE A 76 11.71 0.32 20.24
C PHE A 76 10.72 0.54 21.38
N VAL A 77 9.45 0.63 21.12
CA VAL A 77 8.40 0.97 22.12
C VAL A 77 7.54 -0.25 22.44
N GLY A 78 7.31 -1.09 21.44
CA GLY A 78 6.46 -2.28 21.53
C GLY A 78 5.23 -2.18 20.66
N HIS A 79 4.25 -3.05 20.93
CA HIS A 79 3.06 -3.17 20.10
C HIS A 79 2.24 -1.86 20.09
N PRO A 80 1.91 -1.29 18.92
CA PRO A 80 1.13 -0.06 18.83
C PRO A 80 -0.31 -0.28 19.28
N GLY A 81 -0.90 0.72 19.94
CA GLY A 81 -2.31 0.72 20.29
C GLY A 81 -3.21 0.74 19.04
N PHE A 82 -4.47 0.34 19.23
CA PHE A 82 -5.46 0.25 18.16
C PHE A 82 -5.64 1.56 17.37
N ILE A 83 -5.65 2.71 18.05
CA ILE A 83 -5.79 4.02 17.41
C ILE A 83 -4.59 4.30 16.48
N LEU A 84 -3.37 4.03 16.92
CA LEU A 84 -2.17 4.23 16.10
C LEU A 84 -2.17 3.33 14.86
N PHE A 85 -2.60 2.08 15.04
CA PHE A 85 -2.80 1.14 13.93
C PHE A 85 -3.86 1.65 12.94
N MET A 86 -5.00 2.16 13.43
CA MET A 86 -6.07 2.69 12.56
C MET A 86 -5.62 3.93 11.78
N VAL A 87 -4.86 4.82 12.41
CA VAL A 87 -4.28 5.99 11.73
C VAL A 87 -3.33 5.54 10.62
N TRP A 88 -2.45 4.60 10.91
CA TRP A 88 -1.55 4.04 9.90
C TRP A 88 -2.32 3.35 8.78
N GLN A 89 -3.29 2.48 9.11
CA GLN A 89 -4.11 1.77 8.13
C GLN A 89 -4.83 2.73 7.19
N THR A 90 -5.52 3.72 7.73
CA THR A 90 -6.26 4.71 6.94
C THR A 90 -5.32 5.50 6.03
N SER A 91 -4.16 5.89 6.55
CA SER A 91 -3.15 6.64 5.80
C SER A 91 -2.52 5.82 4.67
N PHE A 92 -2.17 4.55 4.92
CA PHE A 92 -1.59 3.73 3.87
C PHE A 92 -2.59 3.40 2.78
N ILE A 93 -3.84 3.10 3.12
CA ILE A 93 -4.90 2.83 2.13
C ILE A 93 -5.16 4.08 1.29
N PHE A 94 -5.15 5.26 1.90
CA PHE A 94 -5.22 6.53 1.18
C PHE A 94 -4.06 6.68 0.18
N CYS A 95 -2.82 6.45 0.60
CA CYS A 95 -1.65 6.50 -0.28
C CYS A 95 -1.73 5.48 -1.41
N ILE A 96 -2.16 4.25 -1.13
CA ILE A 96 -2.38 3.20 -2.13
C ILE A 96 -3.41 3.64 -3.17
N GLY A 97 -4.52 4.25 -2.71
CA GLY A 97 -5.55 4.79 -3.61
C GLY A 97 -5.00 5.85 -4.58
N MET A 98 -4.10 6.71 -4.12
CA MET A 98 -3.42 7.69 -4.99
C MET A 98 -2.41 7.06 -5.94
N ILE A 99 -1.64 6.08 -5.46
CA ILE A 99 -0.55 5.47 -6.24
C ILE A 99 -1.10 4.58 -7.35
N PHE A 100 -2.08 3.73 -7.03
CA PHE A 100 -2.50 2.64 -7.89
C PHE A 100 -2.98 3.12 -9.26
N GLY A 101 -3.91 4.08 -9.27
CA GLY A 101 -4.43 4.66 -10.51
C GLY A 101 -3.35 5.37 -11.35
N ASN A 102 -2.49 6.14 -10.70
CA ASN A 102 -1.44 6.90 -11.38
C ASN A 102 -0.37 5.99 -11.97
N VAL A 103 0.09 4.99 -11.23
CA VAL A 103 1.13 4.06 -11.70
C VAL A 103 0.60 3.20 -12.84
N GLN A 104 -0.64 2.73 -12.74
CA GLN A 104 -1.27 1.96 -13.81
C GLN A 104 -1.45 2.79 -15.08
N SER A 105 -1.92 4.03 -14.95
CA SER A 105 -2.06 4.95 -16.08
C SER A 105 -0.73 5.24 -16.76
N LEU A 106 0.32 5.52 -15.99
CA LEU A 106 1.67 5.74 -16.51
C LEU A 106 2.24 4.52 -17.23
N ALA A 107 1.97 3.31 -16.74
CA ALA A 107 2.41 2.07 -17.36
C ALA A 107 1.68 1.79 -18.68
N MET A 108 0.42 2.23 -18.81
CA MET A 108 -0.41 2.02 -20.00
C MET A 108 -0.25 3.14 -21.05
N GLU A 109 0.26 4.31 -20.66
CA GLU A 109 0.37 5.48 -21.57
C GLU A 109 1.04 5.17 -22.91
N PRO A 110 2.20 4.45 -22.97
CA PRO A 110 2.85 4.12 -24.24
C PRO A 110 2.17 2.99 -25.00
N LEU A 111 1.20 2.29 -24.40
CA LEU A 111 0.58 1.06 -24.93
C LEU A 111 -0.89 1.25 -25.34
N GLY A 112 -1.31 2.49 -25.62
CA GLY A 112 -2.71 2.83 -25.89
C GLY A 112 -3.36 2.01 -27.02
N HIS A 113 -2.60 1.65 -28.05
CA HIS A 113 -3.07 0.84 -29.19
C HIS A 113 -3.34 -0.64 -28.84
N VAL A 114 -2.78 -1.15 -27.74
CA VAL A 114 -2.97 -2.52 -27.23
C VAL A 114 -3.37 -2.52 -25.74
N ALA A 115 -4.05 -1.48 -25.29
CA ALA A 115 -4.32 -1.22 -23.89
C ALA A 115 -4.95 -2.40 -23.14
N GLY A 116 -5.89 -3.11 -23.75
CA GLY A 116 -6.54 -4.27 -23.14
C GLY A 116 -5.57 -5.42 -22.88
N LEU A 117 -4.73 -5.77 -23.85
CA LEU A 117 -3.72 -6.81 -23.71
C LEU A 117 -2.64 -6.40 -22.70
N ALA A 118 -2.18 -5.16 -22.77
CA ALA A 118 -1.20 -4.61 -21.85
C ALA A 118 -1.71 -4.62 -20.39
N ALA A 119 -2.98 -4.24 -20.17
CA ALA A 119 -3.60 -4.29 -18.85
C ALA A 119 -3.69 -5.73 -18.30
N ALA A 120 -4.05 -6.70 -19.15
CA ALA A 120 -4.11 -8.10 -18.75
C ALA A 120 -2.73 -8.65 -18.38
N ILE A 121 -1.70 -8.38 -19.18
CA ILE A 121 -0.32 -8.80 -18.89
C ILE A 121 0.19 -8.11 -17.62
N PHE A 122 -0.02 -6.81 -17.47
CA PHE A 122 0.38 -6.06 -16.28
C PHE A 122 -0.28 -6.62 -15.02
N GLY A 123 -1.58 -6.89 -15.07
CA GLY A 123 -2.32 -7.51 -13.97
C GLY A 123 -1.78 -8.89 -13.61
N ALA A 124 -1.57 -9.76 -14.59
CA ALA A 124 -1.03 -11.10 -14.38
C ALA A 124 0.38 -11.07 -13.78
N VAL A 125 1.29 -10.30 -14.35
CA VAL A 125 2.66 -10.16 -13.84
C VAL A 125 2.68 -9.55 -12.44
N SER A 126 1.89 -8.50 -12.20
CA SER A 126 1.78 -7.88 -10.87
C SER A 126 1.29 -8.88 -9.82
N THR A 127 0.31 -9.72 -10.16
CA THR A 127 -0.20 -10.76 -9.26
C THR A 127 0.85 -11.83 -9.00
N LEU A 128 1.50 -12.35 -10.05
CA LEU A 128 2.53 -13.38 -9.92
C LEU A 128 3.72 -12.92 -9.05
N VAL A 129 4.13 -11.67 -9.17
CA VAL A 129 5.20 -11.09 -8.33
C VAL A 129 4.71 -10.82 -6.91
N SER A 130 3.45 -10.43 -6.76
CA SER A 130 2.89 -10.06 -5.45
C SER A 130 2.61 -11.27 -4.56
N LEU A 131 2.23 -12.42 -5.13
CA LEU A 131 1.89 -13.62 -4.35
C LEU A 131 3.06 -14.15 -3.50
N PRO A 132 4.27 -14.39 -4.05
CA PRO A 132 5.41 -14.82 -3.23
C PRO A 132 5.78 -13.81 -2.15
N LEU A 133 5.74 -12.51 -2.48
CA LEU A 133 6.01 -11.46 -1.50
C LEU A 133 4.96 -11.42 -0.39
N SER A 134 3.69 -11.61 -0.74
CA SER A 134 2.60 -11.73 0.22
C SER A 134 2.80 -12.94 1.13
N TRP A 135 3.15 -14.08 0.56
CA TRP A 135 3.40 -15.31 1.31
C TRP A 135 4.57 -15.14 2.29
N LEU A 136 5.66 -14.52 1.87
CA LEU A 136 6.79 -14.20 2.75
C LEU A 136 6.36 -13.33 3.93
N VAL A 137 5.66 -12.22 3.66
CA VAL A 137 5.20 -11.31 4.72
C VAL A 137 4.20 -12.00 5.65
N SER A 138 3.25 -12.77 5.11
CA SER A 138 2.23 -13.48 5.91
C SER A 138 2.82 -14.66 6.69
N GLY A 139 3.85 -15.34 6.16
CA GLY A 139 4.53 -16.45 6.81
C GLY A 139 5.31 -16.04 8.07
N TYR A 140 5.69 -14.77 8.17
CA TYR A 140 6.30 -14.17 9.36
C TYR A 140 5.28 -13.53 10.30
N PHE A 141 3.99 -13.72 10.05
CA PHE A 141 2.94 -13.22 10.92
C PHE A 141 2.98 -13.99 12.26
N ASP A 142 3.45 -13.34 13.30
CA ASP A 142 3.65 -13.87 14.64
C ASP A 142 2.83 -13.06 15.67
N ASN A 143 1.52 -12.95 15.46
CA ASN A 143 0.61 -12.12 16.26
C ASN A 143 1.12 -10.68 16.47
N SER A 144 1.86 -10.17 15.51
CA SER A 144 2.42 -8.82 15.49
C SER A 144 2.20 -8.19 14.12
N ILE A 145 2.02 -6.88 14.09
CA ILE A 145 1.95 -6.12 12.84
C ILE A 145 3.33 -5.79 12.27
N ALA A 146 4.41 -6.03 13.02
CA ALA A 146 5.77 -5.66 12.64
C ALA A 146 6.20 -6.21 11.27
N PRO A 147 6.00 -7.50 10.93
CA PRO A 147 6.34 -8.03 9.61
C PRO A 147 5.61 -7.34 8.47
N LEU A 148 4.33 -7.02 8.65
CA LEU A 148 3.51 -6.34 7.66
C LEU A 148 4.00 -4.91 7.42
N VAL A 149 4.24 -4.17 8.49
CA VAL A 149 4.70 -2.77 8.43
C VAL A 149 6.11 -2.69 7.87
N ALA A 150 7.00 -3.61 8.25
CA ALA A 150 8.32 -3.75 7.67
C ALA A 150 8.26 -4.05 6.17
N GLY A 151 7.35 -4.93 5.75
CA GLY A 151 7.11 -5.24 4.33
C GLY A 151 6.71 -4.00 3.53
N PHE A 152 5.84 -3.15 4.06
CA PHE A 152 5.46 -1.88 3.44
C PHE A 152 6.64 -0.89 3.38
N ALA A 153 7.43 -0.77 4.46
CA ALA A 153 8.58 0.12 4.50
C ALA A 153 9.65 -0.31 3.48
N ILE A 154 9.99 -1.58 3.43
CA ILE A 154 11.02 -2.13 2.53
C ILE A 154 10.55 -2.02 1.07
N ALA A 155 9.34 -2.48 0.76
CA ALA A 155 8.80 -2.42 -0.60
C ALA A 155 8.64 -0.97 -1.08
N GLY A 156 8.26 -0.06 -0.19
CA GLY A 156 8.19 1.37 -0.47
C GLY A 156 9.58 1.96 -0.78
N ALA A 157 10.58 1.65 0.02
CA ALA A 157 11.96 2.10 -0.20
C ALA A 157 12.53 1.58 -1.53
N MET A 158 12.30 0.30 -1.84
CA MET A 158 12.71 -0.28 -3.13
C MET A 158 12.00 0.41 -4.32
N SER A 159 10.70 0.67 -4.19
CA SER A 159 9.94 1.38 -5.23
C SER A 159 10.43 2.79 -5.44
N LEU A 160 10.77 3.52 -4.37
CA LEU A 160 11.36 4.86 -4.45
C LEU A 160 12.75 4.85 -5.10
N ALA A 161 13.57 3.85 -4.78
CA ALA A 161 14.89 3.67 -5.41
C ALA A 161 14.75 3.45 -6.92
N LEU A 162 13.83 2.58 -7.34
CA LEU A 162 13.53 2.32 -8.75
C LEU A 162 12.98 3.57 -9.47
N MET A 163 12.09 4.32 -8.83
CA MET A 163 11.55 5.55 -9.39
C MET A 163 12.63 6.64 -9.56
N ARG A 164 13.59 6.72 -8.64
CA ARG A 164 14.74 7.65 -8.75
C ARG A 164 15.70 7.21 -9.85
N TRP A 165 15.96 5.92 -9.95
CA TRP A 165 16.82 5.38 -11.00
C TRP A 165 16.22 5.63 -12.39
N ALA A 166 14.94 5.35 -12.58
CA ALA A 166 14.22 5.60 -13.84
C ALA A 166 14.14 7.09 -14.25
N ARG A 167 14.39 8.01 -13.31
CA ARG A 167 14.48 9.44 -13.63
C ARG A 167 15.84 9.86 -14.18
N ARG A 168 16.86 9.04 -13.95
CA ARG A 168 18.25 9.33 -14.37
C ARG A 168 18.61 8.63 -15.69
N ALA A 169 17.85 7.60 -16.05
CA ALA A 169 17.93 6.92 -17.32
C ALA A 169 17.09 7.59 -18.40
#